data_9c482328889a42336628ac3641695b88
#
_entry.id   9c482328889a42336628ac3641695b88
#
_cell.length_a   1.000
_cell.length_b   1.000
_cell.length_c   1.000
_cell.angle_alpha   90.00
_cell.angle_beta   90.00
_cell.angle_gamma   90.00
#
_symmetry.space_group_name_H-M   'P 1'
#
loop_
_entity.id
_entity.type
_entity.pdbx_description
1 polymer ?
#
loop_
_entity_poly.entity_id
_entity_poly.type
_entity_poly.pdbx_seq_one_letter_code
_entity_poly.pdbx_strand_id
1 'polypeptide(L)'
;MCRGGVIPPFLFIMKKSIIFIGDTLALLITTLVGFVTHNEGNLSFLPRFLAAFMPLVIAWFLLAPWFGLFQPETISNPKQLWRPALAMIFAAPLAVVFRGLILNAPIIPIFAIVFGATSAFGMVIWRGIYFLLNRKIR
;
A
#
# COMPACT_ATOMS: atom_id res chain seq x y z
N MET A 1 -26.45 -17.96 16.27
CA MET A 1 -25.31 -18.52 17.01
C MET A 1 -24.03 -18.18 16.28
N CYS A 2 -23.35 -17.15 16.75
CA CYS A 2 -22.00 -16.84 16.25
C CYS A 2 -21.04 -17.86 16.84
N ARG A 3 -20.75 -18.93 16.13
CA ARG A 3 -19.54 -19.70 16.39
C ARG A 3 -18.37 -18.78 16.04
N GLY A 4 -17.86 -18.09 17.03
CA GLY A 4 -16.57 -17.47 16.95
C GLY A 4 -15.53 -18.55 16.69
N GLY A 5 -15.36 -18.93 15.44
CA GLY A 5 -14.29 -19.82 15.04
C GLY A 5 -12.99 -19.12 15.37
N VAL A 6 -12.33 -19.58 16.44
CA VAL A 6 -10.97 -19.15 16.76
C VAL A 6 -10.11 -19.54 15.57
N ILE A 7 -9.69 -18.53 14.79
CA ILE A 7 -8.76 -18.76 13.66
C ILE A 7 -7.46 -19.31 14.27
N PRO A 8 -6.96 -20.48 13.83
CA PRO A 8 -5.69 -20.99 14.32
C PRO A 8 -4.59 -19.96 14.14
N PRO A 9 -3.67 -19.79 15.11
CA PRO A 9 -2.61 -18.77 15.02
C PRO A 9 -1.75 -18.93 13.74
N PHE A 10 -1.61 -20.15 13.26
CA PHE A 10 -0.89 -20.43 12.00
C PHE A 10 -1.58 -19.79 10.78
N LEU A 11 -2.90 -19.94 10.66
CA LEU A 11 -3.66 -19.33 9.55
C LEU A 11 -3.68 -17.80 9.63
N PHE A 12 -3.69 -17.26 10.84
CA PHE A 12 -3.61 -15.82 11.06
C PHE A 12 -2.26 -15.25 10.57
N ILE A 13 -1.16 -15.92 10.90
CA ILE A 13 0.19 -15.54 10.47
C ILE A 13 0.29 -15.62 8.94
N MET A 14 -0.23 -16.68 8.33
CA MET A 14 -0.24 -16.84 6.88
C MET A 14 -1.02 -15.72 6.19
N LYS A 15 -2.22 -15.40 6.64
CA LYS A 15 -3.04 -14.31 6.11
C LYS A 15 -2.33 -12.96 6.23
N LYS A 16 -1.70 -12.72 7.36
CA LYS A 16 -0.93 -11.50 7.60
C LYS A 16 0.25 -11.39 6.64
N SER A 17 1.00 -12.47 6.43
CA SER A 17 2.12 -12.51 5.49
C SER A 17 1.68 -12.23 4.07
N ILE A 18 0.57 -12.80 3.61
CA ILE A 18 0.02 -12.56 2.27
C ILE A 18 -0.35 -11.08 2.11
N ILE A 19 -0.94 -10.47 3.11
CA ILE A 19 -1.27 -9.05 3.10
C ILE A 19 -0.01 -8.19 3.02
N PHE A 20 1.02 -8.47 3.82
CA PHE A 20 2.28 -7.73 3.78
C PHE A 20 2.95 -7.80 2.40
N ILE A 21 3.06 -9.00 1.84
CA ILE A 21 3.65 -9.22 0.53
C ILE A 21 2.81 -8.54 -0.56
N GLY A 22 1.50 -8.71 -0.52
CA GLY A 22 0.57 -8.12 -1.48
C GLY A 22 0.55 -6.59 -1.42
N ASP A 23 0.59 -5.99 -0.25
CA ASP A 23 0.69 -4.54 -0.09
C ASP A 23 1.99 -4.02 -0.72
N THR A 24 3.11 -4.68 -0.46
CA THR A 24 4.41 -4.32 -1.05
C THR A 24 4.39 -4.43 -2.56
N LEU A 25 3.81 -5.51 -3.11
CA LEU A 25 3.68 -5.70 -4.56
C LEU A 25 2.74 -4.67 -5.19
N ALA A 26 1.63 -4.34 -4.53
CA ALA A 26 0.71 -3.33 -5.02
C ALA A 26 1.40 -1.95 -5.11
N LEU A 27 2.15 -1.57 -4.08
CA LEU A 27 2.93 -0.33 -4.08
C LEU A 27 4.03 -0.35 -5.14
N LEU A 28 4.70 -1.49 -5.33
CA LEU A 28 5.71 -1.66 -6.38
C LEU A 28 5.09 -1.46 -7.77
N ILE A 29 3.98 -2.12 -8.06
CA ILE A 29 3.31 -2.04 -9.36
C ILE A 29 2.81 -0.62 -9.62
N THR A 30 2.15 0.03 -8.66
CA THR A 30 1.63 1.39 -8.84
C THR A 30 2.75 2.41 -9.04
N THR A 31 3.85 2.28 -8.31
CA THR A 31 5.03 3.14 -8.48
C THR A 31 5.67 2.91 -9.84
N LEU A 32 5.82 1.64 -10.25
CA LEU A 32 6.39 1.28 -11.55
C LEU A 32 5.54 1.82 -12.70
N VAL A 33 4.22 1.64 -12.65
CA VAL A 33 3.29 2.19 -13.66
C VAL A 33 3.43 3.71 -13.74
N GLY A 34 3.52 4.38 -12.60
CA GLY A 34 3.74 5.84 -12.58
C GLY A 34 5.02 6.25 -13.32
N PHE A 35 6.13 5.58 -13.07
CA PHE A 35 7.40 5.89 -13.75
C PHE A 35 7.36 5.57 -15.25
N VAL A 36 6.78 4.45 -15.64
CA VAL A 36 6.66 4.07 -17.05
C VAL A 36 5.78 5.05 -17.84
N THR A 37 4.68 5.51 -17.26
CA THR A 37 3.78 6.48 -17.89
C THR A 37 4.42 7.86 -18.09
N HIS A 38 5.43 8.19 -17.30
CA HIS A 38 6.21 9.43 -17.46
C HIS A 38 7.46 9.26 -18.34
N ASN A 39 7.52 8.20 -19.13
CA ASN A 39 8.62 7.90 -20.07
C ASN A 39 9.98 7.66 -19.39
N GLU A 40 9.98 7.27 -18.15
CA GLU A 40 11.17 6.95 -17.37
C GLU A 40 11.40 5.43 -17.27
N GLY A 41 11.24 4.71 -18.41
CA GLY A 41 11.36 3.24 -18.44
C GLY A 41 12.78 2.70 -18.61
N ASN A 42 13.81 3.56 -18.62
CA ASN A 42 15.21 3.14 -18.73
C ASN A 42 15.83 2.83 -17.36
N LEU A 43 16.82 1.92 -17.33
CA LEU A 43 17.53 1.55 -16.09
C LEU A 43 18.15 2.75 -15.35
N SER A 44 18.37 3.88 -16.04
CA SER A 44 18.84 5.13 -15.43
C SER A 44 17.87 5.76 -14.43
N PHE A 45 16.59 5.37 -14.45
CA PHE A 45 15.59 5.86 -13.49
C PHE A 45 15.65 5.15 -12.14
N LEU A 46 16.37 4.03 -12.04
CA LEU A 46 16.37 3.16 -10.86
C LEU A 46 16.64 3.89 -9.53
N PRO A 47 17.62 4.81 -9.43
CA PRO A 47 17.83 5.57 -8.19
C PRO A 47 16.61 6.42 -7.80
N ARG A 48 15.95 7.08 -8.77
CA ARG A 48 14.75 7.88 -8.51
C ARG A 48 13.56 7.00 -8.12
N PHE A 49 13.42 5.85 -8.77
CA PHE A 49 12.41 4.86 -8.46
C PHE A 49 12.55 4.37 -7.02
N LEU A 50 13.74 3.95 -6.63
CA LEU A 50 14.02 3.49 -5.27
C LEU A 50 13.81 4.60 -4.24
N ALA A 51 14.18 5.85 -4.58
CA ALA A 51 13.97 7.00 -3.72
C ALA A 51 12.47 7.36 -3.54
N ALA A 52 11.60 6.94 -4.45
CA ALA A 52 10.15 7.06 -4.30
C ALA A 52 9.54 5.84 -3.63
N PHE A 53 9.92 4.65 -4.05
CA PHE A 53 9.33 3.38 -3.60
C PHE A 53 9.70 3.05 -2.15
N MET A 54 10.98 3.14 -1.78
CA MET A 54 11.42 2.75 -0.43
C MET A 54 10.79 3.61 0.67
N PRO A 55 10.78 4.95 0.58
CA PRO A 55 10.07 5.77 1.57
C PRO A 55 8.57 5.50 1.62
N LEU A 56 7.94 5.21 0.48
CA LEU A 56 6.52 4.88 0.42
C LEU A 56 6.22 3.60 1.18
N VAL A 57 7.01 2.55 0.98
CA VAL A 57 6.87 1.28 1.70
C VAL A 57 7.07 1.47 3.20
N ILE A 58 8.11 2.20 3.59
CA ILE A 58 8.40 2.50 5.00
C ILE A 58 7.25 3.29 5.62
N ALA A 59 6.79 4.36 4.97
CA ALA A 59 5.67 5.17 5.46
C ALA A 59 4.38 4.34 5.55
N TRP A 60 4.13 3.48 4.58
CA TRP A 60 2.97 2.58 4.60
C TRP A 60 2.99 1.66 5.81
N PHE A 61 4.06 0.90 6.01
CA PHE A 61 4.14 -0.04 7.14
C PHE A 61 4.26 0.64 8.49
N LEU A 62 4.70 1.89 8.53
CA LEU A 62 4.69 2.70 9.75
C LEU A 62 3.28 3.15 10.12
N LEU A 63 2.47 3.57 9.15
CA LEU A 63 1.14 4.15 9.37
C LEU A 63 0.01 3.11 9.33
N ALA A 64 0.14 2.06 8.54
CA ALA A 64 -0.90 1.06 8.36
C ALA A 64 -1.38 0.41 9.68
N PRO A 65 -0.52 0.06 10.64
CA PRO A 65 -0.96 -0.47 11.93
C PRO A 65 -1.81 0.52 12.73
N TRP A 66 -1.53 1.82 12.63
CA TRP A 66 -2.31 2.87 13.30
C TRP A 66 -3.76 2.95 12.79
N PHE A 67 -3.97 2.61 11.52
CA PHE A 67 -5.28 2.55 10.90
C PHE A 67 -5.95 1.17 11.05
N GLY A 68 -5.32 0.25 11.76
CA GLY A 68 -5.84 -1.09 11.99
C GLY A 68 -5.92 -1.94 10.72
N LEU A 69 -5.07 -1.69 9.72
CA LEU A 69 -5.11 -2.34 8.41
C LEU A 69 -4.71 -3.81 8.43
N PHE A 70 -4.05 -4.26 9.47
CA PHE A 70 -3.62 -5.64 9.64
C PHE A 70 -4.50 -6.43 10.63
N GLN A 71 -5.56 -5.81 11.13
CA GLN A 71 -6.51 -6.48 12.01
C GLN A 71 -7.44 -7.42 11.21
N PRO A 72 -7.77 -8.61 11.76
CA PRO A 72 -8.64 -9.57 11.06
C PRO A 72 -9.99 -8.97 10.65
N GLU A 73 -10.57 -8.13 11.51
CA GLU A 73 -11.85 -7.48 11.27
C GLU A 73 -11.81 -6.54 10.07
N THR A 74 -10.68 -5.85 9.88
CA THR A 74 -10.49 -4.92 8.76
C THR A 74 -10.23 -5.68 7.45
N ILE A 75 -9.42 -6.73 7.51
CA ILE A 75 -9.07 -7.54 6.34
C ILE A 75 -10.28 -8.27 5.79
N SER A 76 -11.17 -8.73 6.66
CA SER A 76 -12.33 -9.56 6.29
C SER A 76 -13.58 -8.76 5.93
N ASN A 77 -13.57 -7.44 6.11
CA ASN A 77 -14.77 -6.60 5.95
C ASN A 77 -14.62 -5.65 4.77
N PRO A 78 -15.45 -5.81 3.70
CA PRO A 78 -15.40 -4.93 2.54
C PRO A 78 -15.74 -3.48 2.86
N LYS A 79 -16.50 -3.23 3.92
CA LYS A 79 -16.85 -1.88 4.37
C LYS A 79 -15.65 -1.10 4.91
N GLN A 80 -14.53 -1.77 5.15
CA GLN A 80 -13.30 -1.16 5.66
C GLN A 80 -12.29 -0.82 4.54
N LEU A 81 -12.68 -0.98 3.27
CA LEU A 81 -11.80 -0.69 2.12
C LEU A 81 -11.40 0.79 2.00
N TRP A 82 -12.11 1.69 2.67
CA TRP A 82 -11.74 3.11 2.73
C TRP A 82 -10.49 3.38 3.58
N ARG A 83 -10.18 2.50 4.54
CA ARG A 83 -9.04 2.67 5.45
C ARG A 83 -7.68 2.66 4.74
N PRO A 84 -7.41 1.76 3.77
CA PRO A 84 -6.16 1.83 2.99
C PRO A 84 -6.01 3.16 2.24
N ALA A 85 -7.08 3.68 1.66
CA ALA A 85 -7.06 4.98 0.99
C ALA A 85 -6.75 6.12 1.97
N LEU A 86 -7.39 6.11 3.14
CA LEU A 86 -7.14 7.11 4.19
C LEU A 86 -5.68 7.05 4.69
N ALA A 87 -5.16 5.85 4.96
CA ALA A 87 -3.78 5.67 5.38
C ALA A 87 -2.80 6.20 4.31
N MET A 88 -3.13 6.02 3.04
CA MET A 88 -2.30 6.50 1.92
C MET A 88 -2.29 8.02 1.82
N ILE A 89 -3.38 8.70 2.18
CA ILE A 89 -3.44 10.17 2.23
C ILE A 89 -2.35 10.73 3.17
N PHE A 90 -2.00 10.00 4.22
CA PHE A 90 -0.93 10.39 5.14
C PHE A 90 0.43 9.80 4.73
N ALA A 91 0.46 8.57 4.24
CA ALA A 91 1.70 7.89 3.87
C ALA A 91 2.38 8.52 2.65
N ALA A 92 1.63 8.89 1.63
CA ALA A 92 2.18 9.44 0.40
C ALA A 92 2.88 10.80 0.58
N PRO A 93 2.30 11.81 1.28
CA PRO A 93 3.01 13.05 1.56
C PRO A 93 4.29 12.83 2.36
N LEU A 94 4.25 11.95 3.36
CA LEU A 94 5.42 11.60 4.16
C LEU A 94 6.51 10.98 3.28
N ALA A 95 6.15 10.08 2.37
CA ALA A 95 7.07 9.46 1.43
C ALA A 95 7.69 10.49 0.48
N VAL A 96 6.90 11.45 -0.01
CA VAL A 96 7.37 12.52 -0.90
C VAL A 96 8.34 13.47 -0.20
N VAL A 97 8.11 13.77 1.08
CA VAL A 97 9.04 14.56 1.89
C VAL A 97 10.38 13.82 2.01
N PHE A 98 10.37 12.54 2.37
CA PHE A 98 11.59 11.74 2.46
C PHE A 98 12.31 11.64 1.10
N ARG A 99 11.54 11.45 0.01
CA ARG A 99 12.11 11.45 -1.34
C ARG A 99 12.81 12.76 -1.65
N GLY A 100 12.19 13.89 -1.32
CA GLY A 100 12.79 15.21 -1.50
C GLY A 100 14.10 15.37 -0.75
N LEU A 101 14.15 14.88 0.49
CA LEU A 101 15.36 14.90 1.30
C LEU A 101 16.47 14.00 0.73
N ILE A 102 16.12 12.79 0.26
CA ILE A 102 17.07 11.84 -0.32
C ILE A 102 17.68 12.35 -1.62
N LEU A 103 16.84 12.92 -2.49
CA LEU A 103 17.26 13.42 -3.81
C LEU A 103 17.76 14.87 -3.76
N ASN A 104 17.67 15.53 -2.60
CA ASN A 104 17.92 16.97 -2.47
C ASN A 104 17.16 17.78 -3.54
N ALA A 105 15.89 17.44 -3.73
CA ALA A 105 15.01 17.98 -4.75
C ALA A 105 13.81 18.69 -4.12
N PRO A 106 13.22 19.70 -4.80
CA PRO A 106 12.05 20.38 -4.28
C PRO A 106 10.85 19.44 -4.19
N ILE A 107 10.04 19.63 -3.14
CA ILE A 107 8.78 18.89 -2.96
C ILE A 107 7.74 19.54 -3.87
N ILE A 108 7.23 18.77 -4.84
CA ILE A 108 6.19 19.23 -5.77
C ILE A 108 4.83 18.72 -5.25
N PRO A 109 3.92 19.62 -4.80
CA PRO A 109 2.64 19.22 -4.23
C PRO A 109 1.77 18.37 -5.16
N ILE A 110 1.75 18.70 -6.46
CA ILE A 110 0.98 17.95 -7.45
C ILE A 110 1.49 16.51 -7.59
N PHE A 111 2.79 16.30 -7.48
CA PHE A 111 3.38 14.96 -7.48
C PHE A 111 2.88 14.16 -6.28
N ALA A 112 2.84 14.77 -5.09
CA ALA A 112 2.34 14.12 -3.89
C ALA A 112 0.87 13.72 -4.02
N ILE A 113 0.04 14.57 -4.61
CA ILE A 113 -1.39 14.30 -4.83
C ILE A 113 -1.58 13.15 -5.80
N VAL A 114 -0.92 13.20 -6.97
CA VAL A 114 -1.05 12.16 -8.00
C VAL A 114 -0.49 10.83 -7.51
N PHE A 115 0.69 10.86 -6.90
CA PHE A 115 1.36 9.68 -6.36
C PHE A 115 0.53 9.03 -5.25
N GLY A 116 -0.03 9.84 -4.34
CA GLY A 116 -0.92 9.39 -3.29
C GLY A 116 -2.22 8.81 -3.82
N ALA A 117 -2.85 9.47 -4.79
CA ALA A 117 -4.11 9.02 -5.39
C ALA A 117 -3.94 7.69 -6.14
N THR A 118 -2.90 7.54 -6.95
CA THR A 118 -2.62 6.30 -7.68
C THR A 118 -2.27 5.15 -6.75
N SER A 119 -1.48 5.42 -5.73
CA SER A 119 -1.13 4.42 -4.72
C SER A 119 -2.34 4.00 -3.88
N ALA A 120 -3.18 4.95 -3.47
CA ALA A 120 -4.43 4.68 -2.76
C ALA A 120 -5.36 3.80 -3.59
N PHE A 121 -5.52 4.13 -4.87
CA PHE A 121 -6.34 3.36 -5.79
C PHE A 121 -5.82 1.91 -5.95
N GLY A 122 -4.52 1.76 -6.16
CA GLY A 122 -3.89 0.44 -6.24
C GLY A 122 -4.07 -0.39 -4.97
N MET A 123 -3.95 0.23 -3.80
CA MET A 123 -4.15 -0.45 -2.52
C MET A 123 -5.60 -0.89 -2.30
N VAL A 124 -6.56 -0.05 -2.67
CA VAL A 124 -7.99 -0.41 -2.59
C VAL A 124 -8.31 -1.57 -3.53
N ILE A 125 -7.79 -1.55 -4.76
CA ILE A 125 -7.96 -2.64 -5.72
C ILE A 125 -7.36 -3.94 -5.16
N TRP A 126 -6.13 -3.90 -4.68
CA TRP A 126 -5.46 -5.07 -4.11
C TRP A 126 -6.24 -5.68 -2.94
N ARG A 127 -6.63 -4.84 -2.00
CA ARG A 127 -7.39 -5.28 -0.82
C ARG A 127 -8.78 -5.79 -1.21
N GLY A 128 -9.41 -5.18 -2.22
CA GLY A 128 -10.67 -5.67 -2.79
C GLY A 128 -10.53 -7.04 -3.44
N ILE A 129 -9.51 -7.26 -4.24
CA ILE A 129 -9.21 -8.55 -4.86
C ILE A 129 -8.94 -9.62 -3.79
N TYR A 130 -8.13 -9.28 -2.80
CA TYR A 130 -7.85 -10.18 -1.68
C TYR A 130 -9.14 -10.61 -0.96
N PHE A 131 -10.02 -9.64 -0.68
CA PHE A 131 -11.32 -9.91 -0.06
C PHE A 131 -12.17 -10.86 -0.92
N LEU A 132 -12.28 -10.60 -2.24
CA LEU A 132 -13.07 -11.41 -3.15
C LEU A 132 -12.54 -12.84 -3.25
N LEU A 133 -11.22 -13.02 -3.31
CA LEU A 133 -10.59 -14.34 -3.35
C LEU A 133 -10.86 -15.14 -2.07
N ASN A 134 -10.74 -14.49 -0.91
CA ASN A 134 -11.02 -15.14 0.37
C ASN A 134 -12.50 -15.48 0.55
N ARG A 135 -13.40 -14.70 -0.03
CA ARG A 135 -14.84 -14.97 0.00
C ARG A 135 -15.19 -16.26 -0.74
N LYS A 136 -14.49 -16.56 -1.85
CA LYS A 136 -14.74 -17.79 -2.63
C LYS A 136 -14.26 -19.05 -1.93
N ILE A 137 -13.29 -18.94 -1.06
CA ILE A 137 -12.68 -20.09 -0.34
C ILE A 137 -13.49 -20.46 0.91
N ARG A 138 -14.40 -19.62 1.36
CA ARG A 138 -15.27 -19.88 2.50
C ARG A 138 -16.44 -20.80 2.15
#